data_5426a71eac4e072fae0ad1c057f25917
#
_entry.id   5426a71eac4e072fae0ad1c057f25917
#
_cell.length_a   1.000
_cell.length_b   1.000
_cell.length_c   1.000
_cell.angle_alpha   90.00
_cell.angle_beta   90.00
_cell.angle_gamma   90.00
#
_symmetry.space_group_name_H-M   'P 1'
#
loop_
_entity.id
_entity.type
_entity.pdbx_description
1 polymer ?
#
loop_
_entity_poly.entity_id
_entity_poly.type
_entity_poly.pdbx_seq_one_letter_code
_entity_poly.pdbx_strand_id
1 'polypeptide(L)'
;MKYIFGIDGGGSGCRVALASTKGKILSTAKSGPANIETSLMDARNNIIEACRCALEKVSLDQSTINSTKAVLGLAGSNMGDYDKQLKRLLPFEENVIVNDGEITLEGAIGYTDGCIGAIGTGSVFVGRKNGQAKQVGGWGFLFGDDGSGAKLGKELLRLSILCEEKFFEHSNLTTRIMNDFNNKIVNIVKIGSDLKPKDFASYAPLIFDAYHQKDPNAVKIINNEISTSLINGSAQHVDIKSFCRFCRRFCF
;
A
#
# COMPACT_ATOMS: atom_id res chain seq x y z
N MET A 1 -1.13 33.13 -8.10
CA MET A 1 -1.35 31.86 -7.39
C MET A 1 -0.79 31.94 -5.99
N LYS A 2 -1.57 31.49 -4.98
CA LYS A 2 -1.17 31.54 -3.56
C LYS A 2 -1.04 30.18 -2.90
N TYR A 3 -1.60 29.12 -3.48
CA TYR A 3 -1.78 27.80 -2.85
C TYR A 3 -1.44 26.64 -3.78
N ILE A 4 -1.08 25.51 -3.18
CA ILE A 4 -0.81 24.25 -3.86
C ILE A 4 -1.52 23.14 -3.09
N PHE A 5 -2.14 22.20 -3.78
CA PHE A 5 -2.63 20.96 -3.22
C PHE A 5 -1.62 19.83 -3.40
N GLY A 6 -1.33 19.10 -2.32
CA GLY A 6 -0.72 17.78 -2.35
C GLY A 6 -1.79 16.73 -2.05
N ILE A 7 -1.92 15.73 -2.90
CA ILE A 7 -3.01 14.75 -2.86
C ILE A 7 -2.42 13.34 -2.92
N ASP A 8 -2.82 12.50 -1.95
CA ASP A 8 -2.48 11.08 -1.86
C ASP A 8 -3.77 10.28 -1.95
N GLY A 9 -3.97 9.52 -3.02
CA GLY A 9 -5.20 8.78 -3.30
C GLY A 9 -4.97 7.30 -3.60
N GLY A 10 -5.57 6.46 -2.78
CA GLY A 10 -5.48 5.01 -2.89
C GLY A 10 -6.81 4.29 -2.77
N GLY A 11 -6.77 2.97 -2.73
CA GLY A 11 -7.97 2.12 -2.66
C GLY A 11 -8.77 2.24 -1.35
N SER A 12 -8.19 2.79 -0.27
CA SER A 12 -8.84 2.94 1.03
C SER A 12 -9.29 4.37 1.34
N GLY A 13 -8.80 5.38 0.61
CA GLY A 13 -9.13 6.78 0.87
C GLY A 13 -8.26 7.75 0.08
N CYS A 14 -8.62 9.03 0.19
CA CYS A 14 -7.90 10.18 -0.35
C CYS A 14 -7.51 11.11 0.81
N ARG A 15 -6.27 11.58 0.81
CA ARG A 15 -5.73 12.56 1.75
C ARG A 15 -5.27 13.78 0.98
N VAL A 16 -5.59 14.94 1.50
CA VAL A 16 -5.25 16.21 0.86
C VAL A 16 -4.56 17.13 1.87
N ALA A 17 -3.51 17.80 1.43
CA ALA A 17 -2.88 18.90 2.12
C ALA A 17 -2.96 20.17 1.25
N LEU A 18 -3.52 21.24 1.78
CA LEU A 18 -3.46 22.57 1.20
C LEU A 18 -2.24 23.29 1.79
N ALA A 19 -1.35 23.76 0.94
CA ALA A 19 -0.15 24.46 1.34
C ALA A 19 -0.04 25.84 0.64
N SER A 20 0.69 26.74 1.26
CA SER A 20 1.15 27.96 0.60
C SER A 20 2.29 27.65 -0.38
N THR A 21 2.54 28.52 -1.34
CA THR A 21 3.68 28.40 -2.27
C THR A 21 5.05 28.47 -1.57
N LYS A 22 5.08 28.80 -0.28
CA LYS A 22 6.29 28.76 0.58
C LYS A 22 6.44 27.42 1.33
N GLY A 23 5.59 26.41 1.02
CA GLY A 23 5.65 25.07 1.63
C GLY A 23 4.98 24.94 2.99
N LYS A 24 4.35 25.99 3.55
CA LYS A 24 3.61 25.88 4.82
C LYS A 24 2.28 25.19 4.59
N ILE A 25 2.04 24.06 5.27
CA ILE A 25 0.73 23.39 5.28
C ILE A 25 -0.26 24.27 6.05
N LEU A 26 -1.39 24.56 5.44
CA LEU A 26 -2.46 25.39 5.99
C LEU A 26 -3.59 24.54 6.56
N SER A 27 -3.97 23.49 5.85
CA SER A 27 -5.00 22.54 6.27
C SER A 27 -4.78 21.17 5.64
N THR A 28 -5.44 20.15 6.22
CA THR A 28 -5.52 18.81 5.66
C THR A 28 -6.95 18.29 5.72
N ALA A 29 -7.33 17.45 4.77
CA ALA A 29 -8.62 16.77 4.76
C ALA A 29 -8.49 15.35 4.24
N LYS A 30 -9.57 14.57 4.40
CA LYS A 30 -9.69 13.19 3.92
C LYS A 30 -11.07 12.99 3.31
N SER A 31 -11.14 12.04 2.36
CA SER A 31 -12.39 11.59 1.75
C SER A 31 -12.32 10.09 1.42
N GLY A 32 -13.28 9.60 0.65
CA GLY A 32 -13.37 8.23 0.18
C GLY A 32 -12.22 7.80 -0.75
N PRO A 33 -12.27 6.54 -1.25
CA PRO A 33 -11.25 5.97 -2.13
C PRO A 33 -11.00 6.80 -3.39
N ALA A 34 -9.72 6.83 -3.83
CA ALA A 34 -9.30 7.55 -5.03
C ALA A 34 -8.32 6.72 -5.89
N ASN A 35 -8.57 5.41 -6.02
CA ASN A 35 -7.90 4.56 -7.01
C ASN A 35 -8.58 4.78 -8.37
N ILE A 36 -7.83 5.31 -9.34
CA ILE A 36 -8.37 5.73 -10.64
C ILE A 36 -8.64 4.56 -11.59
N GLU A 37 -8.03 3.41 -11.38
CA GLU A 37 -8.32 2.18 -12.11
C GLU A 37 -9.66 1.57 -11.68
N THR A 38 -9.98 1.62 -10.38
CA THR A 38 -11.22 1.06 -9.84
C THR A 38 -12.45 1.86 -10.27
N SER A 39 -12.39 3.20 -10.14
CA SER A 39 -13.44 4.11 -10.59
C SER A 39 -12.89 5.52 -10.77
N LEU A 40 -12.78 5.95 -12.02
CA LEU A 40 -12.29 7.28 -12.37
C LEU A 40 -13.18 8.39 -11.80
N MET A 41 -14.50 8.21 -11.85
CA MET A 41 -15.46 9.23 -11.43
C MET A 41 -15.53 9.32 -9.90
N ASP A 42 -15.50 8.21 -9.18
CA ASP A 42 -15.47 8.23 -7.72
C ASP A 42 -14.16 8.83 -7.20
N ALA A 43 -13.04 8.47 -7.82
CA ALA A 43 -11.73 9.06 -7.50
C ALA A 43 -11.76 10.59 -7.69
N ARG A 44 -12.25 11.06 -8.85
CA ARG A 44 -12.43 12.49 -9.11
C ARG A 44 -13.29 13.18 -8.04
N ASN A 45 -14.45 12.61 -7.75
CA ASN A 45 -15.39 13.21 -6.80
C ASN A 45 -14.80 13.27 -5.39
N ASN A 46 -14.16 12.18 -4.94
CA ASN A 46 -13.50 12.12 -3.64
C ASN A 46 -12.32 13.10 -3.54
N ILE A 47 -11.52 13.25 -4.61
CA ILE A 47 -10.43 14.25 -4.66
C ILE A 47 -10.98 15.66 -4.49
N ILE A 48 -12.01 16.02 -5.26
CA ILE A 48 -12.62 17.36 -5.21
C ILE A 48 -13.23 17.62 -3.83
N GLU A 49 -13.92 16.64 -3.25
CA GLU A 49 -14.52 16.74 -1.92
C GLU A 49 -13.45 16.98 -0.85
N ALA A 50 -12.36 16.21 -0.85
CA ALA A 50 -11.27 16.43 0.10
C ALA A 50 -10.64 17.83 -0.05
N CYS A 51 -10.48 18.32 -1.29
CA CYS A 51 -9.97 19.67 -1.52
C CYS A 51 -10.92 20.74 -0.99
N ARG A 52 -12.23 20.60 -1.19
CA ARG A 52 -13.26 21.49 -0.65
C ARG A 52 -13.24 21.53 0.87
N CYS A 53 -13.22 20.37 1.51
CA CYS A 53 -13.08 20.28 2.97
C CYS A 53 -11.79 20.95 3.47
N ALA A 54 -10.68 20.86 2.72
CA ALA A 54 -9.45 21.53 3.11
C ALA A 54 -9.53 23.05 2.99
N LEU A 55 -10.21 23.60 1.97
CA LEU A 55 -10.46 25.03 1.82
C LEU A 55 -11.36 25.57 2.92
N GLU A 56 -12.45 24.88 3.25
CA GLU A 56 -13.39 25.25 4.32
C GLU A 56 -12.71 25.42 5.67
N LYS A 57 -11.80 24.50 6.03
CA LYS A 57 -11.05 24.58 7.30
C LYS A 57 -10.22 25.83 7.51
N VAL A 58 -9.92 26.55 6.43
CA VAL A 58 -9.16 27.80 6.48
C VAL A 58 -9.98 28.98 5.93
N SER A 59 -11.30 28.81 5.84
CA SER A 59 -12.26 29.81 5.40
C SER A 59 -11.94 30.43 4.03
N LEU A 60 -11.41 29.62 3.10
CA LEU A 60 -11.17 29.99 1.72
C LEU A 60 -12.40 29.65 0.86
N ASP A 61 -12.67 30.53 -0.12
CA ASP A 61 -13.74 30.28 -1.07
C ASP A 61 -13.49 29.03 -1.91
N GLN A 62 -14.54 28.30 -2.20
CA GLN A 62 -14.49 27.03 -2.96
C GLN A 62 -13.96 27.25 -4.39
N SER A 63 -14.18 28.41 -5.00
CA SER A 63 -13.66 28.77 -6.32
C SER A 63 -12.13 28.88 -6.35
N THR A 64 -11.48 28.99 -5.18
CA THR A 64 -10.02 29.00 -5.03
C THR A 64 -9.38 27.76 -5.66
N ILE A 65 -10.09 26.63 -5.68
CA ILE A 65 -9.61 25.38 -6.30
C ILE A 65 -9.20 25.60 -7.77
N ASN A 66 -9.92 26.46 -8.51
CA ASN A 66 -9.69 26.70 -9.94
C ASN A 66 -8.42 27.52 -10.21
N SER A 67 -7.87 28.17 -9.19
CA SER A 67 -6.65 28.97 -9.26
C SER A 67 -5.47 28.36 -8.50
N THR A 68 -5.54 27.06 -8.18
CA THR A 68 -4.49 26.32 -7.49
C THR A 68 -3.79 25.33 -8.43
N LYS A 69 -2.54 25.01 -8.13
CA LYS A 69 -1.85 23.85 -8.70
C LYS A 69 -2.04 22.66 -7.79
N ALA A 70 -1.98 21.46 -8.39
CA ALA A 70 -2.07 20.21 -7.63
C ALA A 70 -1.02 19.19 -8.08
N VAL A 71 -0.44 18.48 -7.11
CA VAL A 71 0.35 17.27 -7.33
C VAL A 71 -0.40 16.11 -6.70
N LEU A 72 -0.72 15.10 -7.50
CA LEU A 72 -1.52 13.96 -7.11
C LEU A 72 -0.69 12.68 -7.26
N GLY A 73 -0.50 11.96 -6.16
CA GLY A 73 -0.01 10.58 -6.19
C GLY A 73 -1.20 9.64 -6.08
N LEU A 74 -1.47 8.90 -7.15
CA LEU A 74 -2.70 8.11 -7.24
C LEU A 74 -2.42 6.65 -7.58
N ALA A 75 -3.01 5.74 -6.80
CA ALA A 75 -3.02 4.33 -7.13
C ALA A 75 -3.75 4.10 -8.46
N GLY A 76 -3.19 3.23 -9.29
CA GLY A 76 -3.71 2.92 -10.62
C GLY A 76 -3.28 3.88 -11.74
N SER A 77 -2.45 4.90 -11.46
CA SER A 77 -1.97 5.86 -12.45
C SER A 77 -1.03 5.25 -13.51
N ASN A 78 -0.44 4.09 -13.23
CA ASN A 78 0.42 3.37 -14.17
C ASN A 78 -0.36 2.45 -15.13
N MET A 79 -1.69 2.39 -15.01
CA MET A 79 -2.54 1.50 -15.79
C MET A 79 -3.27 2.30 -16.88
N GLY A 80 -2.98 1.99 -18.13
CA GLY A 80 -3.63 2.63 -19.28
C GLY A 80 -3.47 4.15 -19.33
N ASP A 81 -4.53 4.87 -19.74
CA ASP A 81 -4.58 6.33 -19.90
C ASP A 81 -5.47 7.03 -18.84
N TYR A 82 -5.73 6.38 -17.70
CA TYR A 82 -6.61 6.94 -16.66
C TYR A 82 -6.08 8.25 -16.07
N ASP A 83 -4.77 8.40 -15.95
CA ASP A 83 -4.10 9.63 -15.52
C ASP A 83 -4.44 10.81 -16.46
N LYS A 84 -4.34 10.61 -17.78
CA LYS A 84 -4.64 11.63 -18.79
C LYS A 84 -6.13 11.98 -18.80
N GLN A 85 -7.01 11.00 -18.60
CA GLN A 85 -8.44 11.22 -18.52
C GLN A 85 -8.79 12.03 -17.26
N LEU A 86 -8.30 11.61 -16.08
CA LEU A 86 -8.54 12.32 -14.84
C LEU A 86 -8.01 13.76 -14.88
N LYS A 87 -6.81 13.96 -15.43
CA LYS A 87 -6.18 15.29 -15.55
C LYS A 87 -7.09 16.32 -16.19
N ARG A 88 -7.88 15.92 -17.19
CA ARG A 88 -8.84 16.80 -17.91
C ARG A 88 -10.12 17.07 -17.12
N LEU A 89 -10.45 16.22 -16.14
CA LEU A 89 -11.67 16.30 -15.35
C LEU A 89 -11.49 17.06 -14.03
N LEU A 90 -10.25 17.35 -13.64
CA LEU A 90 -9.94 18.05 -12.40
C LEU A 90 -9.99 19.58 -12.61
N PRO A 91 -10.48 20.34 -11.60
CA PRO A 91 -10.72 21.77 -11.74
C PRO A 91 -9.48 22.65 -11.51
N PHE A 92 -8.31 22.09 -11.28
CA PHE A 92 -7.10 22.84 -10.97
C PHE A 92 -6.59 23.63 -12.17
N GLU A 93 -5.97 24.79 -11.93
CA GLU A 93 -5.27 25.59 -12.96
C GLU A 93 -4.21 24.73 -13.67
N GLU A 94 -3.46 23.96 -12.88
CA GLU A 94 -2.47 22.99 -13.36
C GLU A 94 -2.44 21.80 -12.43
N ASN A 95 -2.35 20.60 -12.98
CA ASN A 95 -2.17 19.41 -12.18
C ASN A 95 -1.16 18.44 -12.79
N VAL A 96 -0.43 17.74 -11.90
CA VAL A 96 0.51 16.67 -12.23
C VAL A 96 0.05 15.42 -11.49
N ILE A 97 -0.16 14.35 -12.23
CA ILE A 97 -0.50 13.05 -11.67
C ILE A 97 0.72 12.15 -11.79
N VAL A 98 1.10 11.54 -10.67
CA VAL A 98 2.18 10.55 -10.56
C VAL A 98 1.67 9.31 -9.83
N ASN A 99 2.47 8.27 -9.78
CA ASN A 99 2.14 7.09 -8.99
C ASN A 99 2.21 7.38 -7.48
N ASP A 100 1.35 6.75 -6.69
CA ASP A 100 1.32 6.86 -5.23
C ASP A 100 2.63 6.42 -4.56
N GLY A 101 3.33 5.44 -5.16
CA GLY A 101 4.67 5.05 -4.74
C GLY A 101 5.71 6.15 -4.91
N GLU A 102 5.61 6.98 -5.97
CA GLU A 102 6.55 8.09 -6.20
C GLU A 102 6.42 9.18 -5.14
N ILE A 103 5.20 9.57 -4.76
CA ILE A 103 5.01 10.56 -3.68
C ILE A 103 5.43 10.00 -2.32
N THR A 104 5.26 8.69 -2.11
CA THR A 104 5.73 8.00 -0.90
C THR A 104 7.26 8.01 -0.84
N LEU A 105 7.93 7.74 -1.96
CA LEU A 105 9.39 7.82 -2.08
C LEU A 105 9.87 9.25 -1.77
N GLU A 106 9.25 10.25 -2.41
CA GLU A 106 9.56 11.66 -2.22
C GLU A 106 9.40 12.10 -0.77
N GLY A 107 8.30 11.71 -0.14
CA GLY A 107 8.02 12.01 1.26
C GLY A 107 8.98 11.35 2.25
N ALA A 108 9.53 10.17 1.89
CA ALA A 108 10.41 9.40 2.77
C ALA A 108 11.88 9.82 2.67
N ILE A 109 12.38 10.10 1.47
CA ILE A 109 13.81 10.35 1.23
C ILE A 109 14.12 11.65 0.46
N GLY A 110 13.09 12.43 0.10
CA GLY A 110 13.24 13.65 -0.69
C GLY A 110 13.85 13.35 -2.06
N TYR A 111 14.69 14.27 -2.56
CA TYR A 111 15.33 14.16 -3.87
C TYR A 111 16.58 13.27 -3.89
N THR A 112 16.86 12.54 -2.82
CA THR A 112 18.04 11.66 -2.75
C THR A 112 17.79 10.34 -3.49
N ASP A 113 18.86 9.72 -3.98
CA ASP A 113 18.82 8.34 -4.46
C ASP A 113 18.59 7.40 -3.29
N GLY A 114 17.76 6.39 -3.49
CA GLY A 114 17.41 5.42 -2.47
C GLY A 114 16.21 4.59 -2.85
N CYS A 115 15.70 3.82 -1.90
CA CYS A 115 14.56 2.94 -2.12
C CYS A 115 13.67 2.90 -0.88
N ILE A 116 12.38 2.72 -1.12
CA ILE A 116 11.37 2.45 -0.10
C ILE A 116 10.61 1.17 -0.44
N GLY A 117 10.07 0.51 0.60
CA GLY A 117 9.04 -0.52 0.46
C GLY A 117 7.80 -0.07 1.23
N ALA A 118 6.69 0.04 0.54
CA ALA A 118 5.38 0.22 1.16
C ALA A 118 4.74 -1.16 1.31
N ILE A 119 4.68 -1.65 2.57
CA ILE A 119 4.21 -2.98 2.90
C ILE A 119 3.05 -2.85 3.87
N GLY A 120 1.91 -3.40 3.46
CA GLY A 120 0.66 -3.42 4.22
C GLY A 120 -0.18 -4.63 3.83
N THR A 121 -1.44 -4.41 3.45
CA THR A 121 -2.27 -5.47 2.83
C THR A 121 -1.64 -6.00 1.56
N GLY A 122 -1.16 -5.12 0.67
CA GLY A 122 -0.28 -5.42 -0.47
C GLY A 122 1.14 -4.96 -0.22
N SER A 123 2.00 -5.04 -1.24
CA SER A 123 3.37 -4.52 -1.19
C SER A 123 3.82 -3.92 -2.52
N VAL A 124 4.57 -2.83 -2.44
CA VAL A 124 5.21 -2.19 -3.58
C VAL A 124 6.57 -1.63 -3.17
N PHE A 125 7.56 -1.72 -4.05
CA PHE A 125 8.88 -1.15 -3.86
C PHE A 125 9.10 -0.06 -4.89
N VAL A 126 9.64 1.07 -4.47
CA VAL A 126 9.99 2.18 -5.37
C VAL A 126 11.41 2.62 -5.07
N GLY A 127 12.26 2.63 -6.09
CA GLY A 127 13.63 3.10 -5.99
C GLY A 127 13.87 4.29 -6.90
N ARG A 128 14.80 5.18 -6.51
CA ARG A 128 15.33 6.25 -7.33
C ARG A 128 16.83 6.08 -7.49
N LYS A 129 17.31 6.21 -8.71
CA LYS A 129 18.74 6.24 -9.04
C LYS A 129 18.98 7.27 -10.13
N ASN A 130 19.93 8.19 -9.90
CA ASN A 130 20.25 9.28 -10.83
C ASN A 130 19.00 10.10 -11.21
N GLY A 131 18.12 10.38 -10.25
CA GLY A 131 16.89 11.15 -10.45
C GLY A 131 15.76 10.39 -11.14
N GLN A 132 15.96 9.15 -11.60
CA GLN A 132 14.93 8.33 -12.24
C GLN A 132 14.30 7.37 -11.21
N ALA A 133 13.00 7.51 -10.99
CA ALA A 133 12.23 6.61 -10.15
C ALA A 133 11.76 5.38 -10.96
N LYS A 134 11.75 4.22 -10.30
CA LYS A 134 11.24 2.96 -10.86
C LYS A 134 10.51 2.16 -9.78
N GLN A 135 9.34 1.70 -10.12
CA GLN A 135 8.54 0.80 -9.29
C GLN A 135 8.89 -0.67 -9.60
N VAL A 136 8.89 -1.49 -8.54
CA VAL A 136 9.01 -2.95 -8.60
C VAL A 136 7.94 -3.56 -7.69
N GLY A 137 7.24 -4.58 -8.17
CA GLY A 137 6.11 -5.17 -7.46
C GLY A 137 4.86 -4.29 -7.53
N GLY A 138 3.90 -4.54 -6.62
CA GLY A 138 2.62 -3.84 -6.63
C GLY A 138 1.68 -4.27 -7.76
N TRP A 139 1.80 -5.53 -8.21
CA TRP A 139 0.98 -6.11 -9.28
C TRP A 139 -0.27 -6.82 -8.73
N GLY A 140 -0.61 -6.52 -7.48
CA GLY A 140 -1.78 -7.07 -6.81
C GLY A 140 -1.58 -8.48 -6.26
N PHE A 141 -2.57 -8.91 -5.47
CA PHE A 141 -2.50 -10.14 -4.67
C PHE A 141 -2.27 -11.42 -5.47
N LEU A 142 -2.77 -11.50 -6.69
CA LEU A 142 -2.64 -12.74 -7.51
C LEU A 142 -1.22 -12.93 -8.01
N PHE A 143 -0.59 -11.88 -8.55
CA PHE A 143 0.66 -11.98 -9.30
C PHE A 143 1.84 -11.24 -8.66
N GLY A 144 1.59 -10.50 -7.58
CA GLY A 144 2.59 -9.71 -6.88
C GLY A 144 2.31 -9.66 -5.39
N ASP A 145 2.61 -8.50 -4.78
CA ASP A 145 2.44 -8.23 -3.35
C ASP A 145 3.26 -9.15 -2.44
N ASP A 146 4.41 -9.63 -2.92
CA ASP A 146 5.28 -10.52 -2.16
C ASP A 146 5.73 -9.86 -0.85
N GLY A 147 5.72 -10.61 0.24
CA GLY A 147 6.03 -10.13 1.59
C GLY A 147 4.92 -9.29 2.24
N SER A 148 3.77 -9.13 1.57
CA SER A 148 2.63 -8.40 2.14
C SER A 148 1.87 -9.20 3.19
N GLY A 149 1.07 -8.49 4.00
CA GLY A 149 0.19 -9.13 4.98
C GLY A 149 -0.78 -10.14 4.35
N ALA A 150 -1.29 -9.85 3.14
CA ALA A 150 -2.19 -10.76 2.43
C ALA A 150 -1.47 -12.05 1.99
N LYS A 151 -0.25 -11.95 1.48
CA LYS A 151 0.55 -13.14 1.13
C LYS A 151 0.90 -13.96 2.36
N LEU A 152 1.33 -13.32 3.45
CA LEU A 152 1.59 -13.98 4.73
C LEU A 152 0.36 -14.76 5.20
N GLY A 153 -0.81 -14.13 5.24
CA GLY A 153 -2.04 -14.80 5.68
C GLY A 153 -2.47 -15.95 4.77
N LYS A 154 -2.35 -15.78 3.45
CA LYS A 154 -2.60 -16.87 2.48
C LYS A 154 -1.66 -18.05 2.73
N GLU A 155 -0.37 -17.78 2.94
CA GLU A 155 0.62 -18.82 3.18
C GLU A 155 0.37 -19.53 4.53
N LEU A 156 -0.10 -18.81 5.56
CA LEU A 156 -0.49 -19.44 6.82
C LEU A 156 -1.62 -20.45 6.63
N LEU A 157 -2.70 -20.07 5.94
CA LEU A 157 -3.80 -21.00 5.67
C LEU A 157 -3.34 -22.19 4.83
N ARG A 158 -2.52 -21.96 3.79
CA ARG A 158 -1.94 -23.03 2.97
C ARG A 158 -1.05 -23.98 3.78
N LEU A 159 -0.18 -23.44 4.62
CA LEU A 159 0.72 -24.25 5.44
C LEU A 159 -0.06 -25.06 6.49
N SER A 160 -1.14 -24.51 7.06
CA SER A 160 -2.00 -25.22 7.99
C SER A 160 -2.67 -26.44 7.34
N ILE A 161 -3.10 -26.33 6.08
CA ILE A 161 -3.60 -27.46 5.28
C ILE A 161 -2.51 -28.51 5.12
N LEU A 162 -1.29 -28.11 4.72
CA LEU A 162 -0.19 -29.04 4.50
C LEU A 162 0.27 -29.76 5.80
N CYS A 163 0.13 -29.09 6.94
CA CYS A 163 0.38 -29.75 8.23
C CYS A 163 -0.69 -30.80 8.54
N GLU A 164 -1.97 -30.53 8.29
CA GLU A 164 -3.06 -31.49 8.49
C GLU A 164 -2.92 -32.70 7.55
N GLU A 165 -2.43 -32.47 6.32
CA GLU A 165 -2.09 -33.54 5.35
C GLU A 165 -0.76 -34.24 5.65
N LYS A 166 -0.07 -33.89 6.75
CA LYS A 166 1.19 -34.48 7.22
C LYS A 166 2.39 -34.28 6.31
N PHE A 167 2.38 -33.26 5.46
CA PHE A 167 3.58 -32.83 4.73
C PHE A 167 4.58 -32.09 5.63
N PHE A 168 4.06 -31.42 6.68
CA PHE A 168 4.85 -30.73 7.69
C PHE A 168 4.25 -30.98 9.07
N GLU A 169 5.09 -30.81 10.11
CA GLU A 169 4.64 -30.92 11.49
C GLU A 169 3.83 -29.66 11.88
N HIS A 170 2.78 -29.87 12.68
CA HIS A 170 2.04 -28.77 13.29
C HIS A 170 2.90 -28.00 14.31
N SER A 171 2.71 -26.70 14.34
CA SER A 171 3.13 -25.86 15.45
C SER A 171 1.90 -25.32 16.20
N ASN A 172 2.12 -24.55 17.26
CA ASN A 172 1.03 -23.88 17.97
C ASN A 172 0.23 -22.97 17.03
N LEU A 173 0.91 -22.25 16.12
CA LEU A 173 0.27 -21.38 15.16
C LEU A 173 -0.66 -22.13 14.21
N THR A 174 -0.18 -23.18 13.54
CA THR A 174 -0.97 -23.95 12.57
C THR A 174 -2.07 -24.78 13.24
N THR A 175 -1.85 -25.29 14.46
CA THR A 175 -2.87 -25.95 15.27
C THR A 175 -3.99 -25.00 15.62
N ARG A 176 -3.68 -23.75 16.01
CA ARG A 176 -4.68 -22.71 16.29
C ARG A 176 -5.55 -22.44 15.06
N ILE A 177 -4.94 -22.28 13.89
CA ILE A 177 -5.69 -22.07 12.63
C ILE A 177 -6.61 -23.25 12.36
N MET A 178 -6.13 -24.51 12.47
CA MET A 178 -7.00 -25.68 12.25
C MET A 178 -8.19 -25.69 13.20
N ASN A 179 -7.99 -25.35 14.47
CA ASN A 179 -9.08 -25.26 15.46
C ASN A 179 -10.11 -24.18 15.07
N ASP A 180 -9.69 -23.01 14.60
CA ASP A 180 -10.58 -21.93 14.15
C ASP A 180 -11.46 -22.39 12.96
N PHE A 181 -11.02 -23.39 12.20
CA PHE A 181 -11.77 -24.01 11.10
C PHE A 181 -12.35 -25.38 11.46
N ASN A 182 -12.54 -25.69 12.76
CA ASN A 182 -13.10 -26.95 13.27
C ASN A 182 -12.30 -28.20 12.80
N ASN A 183 -11.01 -28.07 12.62
CA ASN A 183 -10.09 -29.14 12.17
C ASN A 183 -10.52 -29.77 10.83
N LYS A 184 -11.08 -28.96 9.93
CA LYS A 184 -11.53 -29.42 8.60
C LYS A 184 -10.95 -28.57 7.50
N ILE A 185 -10.10 -29.15 6.67
CA ILE A 185 -9.50 -28.51 5.48
C ILE A 185 -10.59 -27.88 4.59
N VAL A 186 -11.72 -28.58 4.41
CA VAL A 186 -12.82 -28.11 3.56
C VAL A 186 -13.38 -26.76 4.01
N ASN A 187 -13.34 -26.45 5.32
CA ASN A 187 -13.78 -25.17 5.84
C ASN A 187 -12.81 -24.05 5.47
N ILE A 188 -11.49 -24.30 5.52
CA ILE A 188 -10.47 -23.33 5.05
C ILE A 188 -10.67 -23.06 3.57
N VAL A 189 -10.82 -24.08 2.74
CA VAL A 189 -11.00 -23.93 1.29
C VAL A 189 -12.27 -23.18 0.95
N LYS A 190 -13.41 -23.54 1.57
CA LYS A 190 -14.71 -22.92 1.33
C LYS A 190 -14.73 -21.43 1.71
N ILE A 191 -14.16 -21.08 2.87
CA ILE A 191 -14.08 -19.69 3.31
C ILE A 191 -13.01 -18.94 2.50
N GLY A 192 -11.86 -19.58 2.26
CA GLY A 192 -10.73 -19.00 1.55
C GLY A 192 -11.04 -18.53 0.13
N SER A 193 -12.00 -19.18 -0.57
CA SER A 193 -12.45 -18.78 -1.91
C SER A 193 -13.12 -17.40 -1.94
N ASP A 194 -13.73 -16.98 -0.84
CA ASP A 194 -14.47 -15.73 -0.74
C ASP A 194 -13.68 -14.60 -0.07
N LEU A 195 -12.50 -14.92 0.51
CA LEU A 195 -11.65 -13.94 1.19
C LEU A 195 -11.04 -12.94 0.20
N LYS A 196 -11.08 -11.67 0.58
CA LYS A 196 -10.38 -10.58 -0.09
C LYS A 196 -8.97 -10.42 0.47
N PRO A 197 -8.06 -9.75 -0.22
CA PRO A 197 -6.68 -9.54 0.27
C PRO A 197 -6.60 -8.98 1.70
N LYS A 198 -7.49 -8.06 2.07
CA LYS A 198 -7.56 -7.51 3.44
C LYS A 198 -7.88 -8.56 4.50
N ASP A 199 -8.68 -9.56 4.15
CA ASP A 199 -9.10 -10.61 5.07
C ASP A 199 -7.94 -11.57 5.33
N PHE A 200 -7.18 -11.92 4.29
CA PHE A 200 -5.90 -12.63 4.45
C PHE A 200 -4.90 -11.81 5.29
N ALA A 201 -4.78 -10.51 5.03
CA ALA A 201 -3.85 -9.65 5.78
C ALA A 201 -4.18 -9.57 7.28
N SER A 202 -5.42 -9.83 7.69
CA SER A 202 -5.82 -9.86 9.10
C SER A 202 -5.12 -10.95 9.92
N TYR A 203 -4.57 -11.98 9.27
CA TYR A 203 -3.76 -13.01 9.92
C TYR A 203 -2.30 -12.58 10.19
N ALA A 204 -1.81 -11.52 9.55
CA ALA A 204 -0.40 -11.12 9.70
C ALA A 204 0.03 -10.84 11.14
N PRO A 205 -0.75 -10.13 12.00
CA PRO A 205 -0.39 -9.94 13.40
C PRO A 205 -0.16 -11.26 14.14
N LEU A 206 -1.02 -12.26 13.93
CA LEU A 206 -0.88 -13.58 14.55
C LEU A 206 0.42 -14.28 14.14
N ILE A 207 0.84 -14.13 12.88
CA ILE A 207 2.09 -14.70 12.38
C ILE A 207 3.29 -14.02 13.04
N PHE A 208 3.26 -12.67 13.17
CA PHE A 208 4.34 -11.94 13.83
C PHE A 208 4.44 -12.26 15.32
N ASP A 209 3.31 -12.38 16.03
CA ASP A 209 3.30 -12.79 17.44
C ASP A 209 3.92 -14.17 17.61
N ALA A 210 3.54 -15.13 16.77
CA ALA A 210 4.11 -16.49 16.78
C ALA A 210 5.61 -16.49 16.39
N TYR A 211 6.02 -15.64 15.46
CA TYR A 211 7.43 -15.48 15.08
C TYR A 211 8.28 -14.99 16.26
N HIS A 212 7.80 -14.01 17.03
CA HIS A 212 8.49 -13.56 18.24
C HIS A 212 8.60 -14.65 19.30
N GLN A 213 7.66 -15.59 19.33
CA GLN A 213 7.67 -16.78 20.17
C GLN A 213 8.52 -17.92 19.57
N LYS A 214 9.18 -17.71 18.43
CA LYS A 214 10.00 -18.70 17.71
C LYS A 214 9.21 -19.93 17.24
N ASP A 215 7.92 -19.76 16.95
CA ASP A 215 7.12 -20.81 16.34
C ASP A 215 7.73 -21.23 15.00
N PRO A 216 8.01 -22.53 14.77
CA PRO A 216 8.75 -22.99 13.59
C PRO A 216 8.03 -22.70 12.29
N ASN A 217 6.70 -22.78 12.26
CA ASN A 217 5.91 -22.49 11.06
C ASN A 217 5.81 -20.99 10.78
N ALA A 218 5.74 -20.15 11.81
CA ALA A 218 5.82 -18.70 11.65
C ALA A 218 7.18 -18.27 11.10
N VAL A 219 8.27 -18.84 11.64
CA VAL A 219 9.63 -18.57 11.14
C VAL A 219 9.77 -18.99 9.67
N LYS A 220 9.23 -20.15 9.29
CA LYS A 220 9.23 -20.63 7.90
C LYS A 220 8.48 -19.70 6.97
N ILE A 221 7.26 -19.26 7.34
CA ILE A 221 6.45 -18.33 6.54
C ILE A 221 7.21 -17.03 6.30
N ILE A 222 7.69 -16.41 7.38
CA ILE A 222 8.38 -15.11 7.30
C ILE A 222 9.66 -15.21 6.47
N ASN A 223 10.49 -16.25 6.68
CA ASN A 223 11.73 -16.40 5.93
C ASN A 223 11.49 -16.59 4.43
N ASN A 224 10.47 -17.36 4.05
CA ASN A 224 10.12 -17.57 2.65
C ASN A 224 9.68 -16.25 1.99
N GLU A 225 8.79 -15.49 2.63
CA GLU A 225 8.29 -14.22 2.10
C GLU A 225 9.37 -13.14 2.07
N ILE A 226 10.24 -13.06 3.09
CA ILE A 226 11.39 -12.15 3.08
C ILE A 226 12.34 -12.48 1.92
N SER A 227 12.64 -13.76 1.70
CA SER A 227 13.53 -14.16 0.61
C SER A 227 13.01 -13.73 -0.75
N THR A 228 11.71 -13.90 -0.99
CA THR A 228 11.05 -13.46 -2.23
C THR A 228 11.08 -11.93 -2.38
N SER A 229 10.77 -11.20 -1.30
CA SER A 229 10.80 -9.73 -1.29
C SER A 229 12.21 -9.17 -1.48
N LEU A 230 13.24 -9.83 -0.94
CA LEU A 230 14.65 -9.44 -1.10
C LEU A 230 15.13 -9.64 -2.54
N ILE A 231 14.71 -10.71 -3.21
CA ILE A 231 15.04 -10.94 -4.63
C ILE A 231 14.45 -9.80 -5.48
N ASN A 232 13.20 -9.41 -5.22
CA ASN A 232 12.56 -8.30 -5.91
C ASN A 232 13.25 -6.96 -5.62
N GLY A 233 13.70 -6.73 -4.38
CA GLY A 233 14.44 -5.53 -3.97
C GLY A 233 15.89 -5.50 -4.50
N SER A 234 16.61 -6.61 -4.51
CA SER A 234 18.01 -6.69 -4.97
C SER A 234 18.18 -6.44 -6.48
N ALA A 235 17.16 -6.75 -7.27
CA ALA A 235 17.14 -6.45 -8.70
C ALA A 235 17.24 -4.93 -9.01
N GLN A 236 17.12 -4.06 -7.99
CA GLN A 236 17.16 -2.61 -8.12
C GLN A 236 18.28 -1.93 -7.29
N HIS A 237 19.31 -2.67 -6.86
CA HIS A 237 20.37 -2.15 -5.98
C HIS A 237 19.88 -1.65 -4.60
N VAL A 238 18.86 -2.26 -4.06
CA VAL A 238 18.43 -1.99 -2.69
C VAL A 238 19.40 -2.64 -1.72
N ASP A 239 20.02 -1.86 -0.84
CA ASP A 239 20.85 -2.42 0.24
C ASP A 239 19.95 -3.19 1.22
N ILE A 240 20.13 -4.52 1.24
CA ILE A 240 19.41 -5.47 2.09
C ILE A 240 19.44 -5.07 3.58
N LYS A 241 20.54 -4.43 4.04
CA LYS A 241 20.67 -3.95 5.42
C LYS A 241 19.72 -2.78 5.75
N SER A 242 19.37 -1.98 4.73
CA SER A 242 18.39 -0.89 4.87
C SER A 242 16.96 -1.44 4.92
N PHE A 243 16.64 -2.48 4.15
CA PHE A 243 15.34 -3.17 4.19
C PHE A 243 15.11 -3.85 5.54
N CYS A 244 16.08 -4.60 6.06
CA CYS A 244 15.97 -5.21 7.40
C CYS A 244 15.83 -4.18 8.53
N ARG A 245 16.48 -3.00 8.43
CA ARG A 245 16.29 -1.90 9.39
C ARG A 245 14.89 -1.28 9.29
N PHE A 246 14.33 -1.18 8.09
CA PHE A 246 12.96 -0.70 7.86
C PHE A 246 11.94 -1.65 8.48
N CYS A 247 12.01 -2.95 8.19
CA CYS A 247 11.12 -3.95 8.79
C CYS A 247 11.19 -3.97 10.32
N ARG A 248 12.38 -3.83 10.92
CA ARG A 248 12.54 -3.75 12.38
C ARG A 248 11.97 -2.48 13.03
N ARG A 249 11.79 -1.40 12.27
CA ARG A 249 11.34 -0.11 12.79
C ARG A 249 9.82 0.07 12.68
N PHE A 250 9.15 -0.72 11.85
CA PHE A 250 7.71 -0.65 11.59
C PHE A 250 6.92 -1.92 11.96
N CYS A 251 7.58 -2.97 12.42
CA CYS A 251 6.93 -4.11 13.07
C CYS A 251 6.73 -3.76 14.54
N PHE A 252 5.59 -3.10 14.84
CA PHE A 252 5.01 -3.01 16.18
C PHE A 252 3.90 -4.02 16.29
#